data_9b72ef5e0fec953fb54afe01361c8e83
#
_entry.id   9b72ef5e0fec953fb54afe01361c8e83
#
_cell.length_a   1.000
_cell.length_b   1.000
_cell.length_c   1.000
_cell.angle_alpha   90.00
_cell.angle_beta   90.00
_cell.angle_gamma   90.00
#
_symmetry.space_group_name_H-M   'P 1'
#
loop_
_entity.id
_entity.type
_entity.pdbx_description
1 polymer ?
#
loop_
_entity_poly.entity_id
_entity_poly.type
_entity_poly.pdbx_seq_one_letter_code
_entity_poly.pdbx_strand_id
1 'polypeptide(L)'
;MARMLAEPATTGAPAVSSVAAMIRGWDHLEWWVGNARAVTAWLCSGFGFEVVAYSGPETGARDRVSYVLAQGDVRFVVSAGLGPESEITRHVLEHGDGIRHLAWRVDDAYAAAEAAAAKGATVVAEPTRVNGDAGSVTTAAISTYGETRHVFVERDGTSWGPSFVSGREARLPRPPEGPVCGLASIDHVVGNVEEGRLDEWVAFYEEVLGFGQMRHFDAEQISTKYSALRSTVVHNGAGVVMPINEPAPGLRKSQITEYIEAYRGPGVQHIALATPRIVSAVDAMRRRGVRFLEMPPAYYEDAHKRVTGFDIDWDEIEQQQIEVDVDSGGYLLQIFTETVTDRPTLFVEIIQREGATGFGEGNFKALFEAIEREQARRGNL
;
A
#
# COMPACT_ATOMS: atom_id res chain seq x y z
N MET A 1 69.72 -9.63 4.65
CA MET A 1 69.00 -8.38 4.41
C MET A 1 68.02 -8.61 3.25
N ALA A 2 66.79 -9.05 3.51
CA ALA A 2 65.73 -9.23 2.53
C ALA A 2 64.74 -8.05 2.70
N ARG A 3 64.59 -7.28 1.63
CA ARG A 3 63.69 -6.16 1.54
C ARG A 3 62.24 -6.71 1.29
N MET A 4 61.40 -6.61 2.31
CA MET A 4 59.95 -6.80 2.16
C MET A 4 59.38 -5.66 1.28
N LEU A 5 58.85 -6.01 0.14
CA LEU A 5 58.01 -5.11 -0.68
C LEU A 5 56.63 -5.05 -0.03
N ALA A 6 56.23 -3.85 0.39
CA ALA A 6 54.88 -3.60 0.84
C ALA A 6 53.92 -3.67 -0.36
N GLU A 7 52.88 -4.49 -0.25
CA GLU A 7 51.78 -4.49 -1.19
C GLU A 7 50.99 -3.16 -1.10
N PRO A 8 50.50 -2.59 -2.23
CA PRO A 8 49.69 -1.40 -2.20
C PRO A 8 48.32 -1.73 -1.62
N ALA A 9 47.88 -0.97 -0.59
CA ALA A 9 46.55 -1.01 -0.08
C ALA A 9 45.54 -0.66 -1.19
N THR A 10 44.74 -1.62 -1.59
CA THR A 10 43.56 -1.39 -2.45
C THR A 10 42.57 -0.55 -1.64
N THR A 11 42.51 0.74 -1.92
CA THR A 11 41.41 1.60 -1.50
C THR A 11 40.17 1.16 -2.27
N GLY A 12 39.44 0.20 -1.71
CA GLY A 12 38.10 -0.13 -2.21
C GLY A 12 37.23 1.12 -2.09
N ALA A 13 36.60 1.53 -3.19
CA ALA A 13 35.53 2.52 -3.13
C ALA A 13 34.50 2.08 -2.08
N PRO A 14 33.93 2.99 -1.26
CA PRO A 14 32.92 2.63 -0.28
C PRO A 14 31.79 1.88 -1.02
N ALA A 15 31.44 0.71 -0.51
CA ALA A 15 30.34 -0.08 -1.06
C ALA A 15 29.10 0.83 -1.02
N VAL A 16 28.53 1.10 -2.20
CA VAL A 16 27.27 1.89 -2.29
C VAL A 16 26.21 1.14 -1.50
N SER A 17 25.66 1.78 -0.47
CA SER A 17 24.58 1.20 0.31
C SER A 17 23.40 0.89 -0.61
N SER A 18 22.75 -0.28 -0.42
CA SER A 18 21.56 -0.60 -1.21
C SER A 18 20.45 0.43 -0.94
N VAL A 19 19.58 0.67 -1.92
CA VAL A 19 18.42 1.56 -1.77
C VAL A 19 17.56 1.13 -0.56
N ALA A 20 17.34 -0.18 -0.39
CA ALA A 20 16.60 -0.74 0.75
C ALA A 20 17.17 -0.28 2.11
N ALA A 21 18.50 -0.21 2.23
CA ALA A 21 19.15 0.23 3.47
C ALA A 21 19.01 1.74 3.74
N MET A 22 18.66 2.55 2.71
CA MET A 22 18.40 3.99 2.86
C MET A 22 16.96 4.30 3.24
N ILE A 23 16.02 3.35 3.03
CA ILE A 23 14.60 3.53 3.31
C ILE A 23 14.32 3.32 4.79
N ARG A 24 13.62 4.27 5.42
CA ARG A 24 13.25 4.31 6.85
C ARG A 24 11.79 3.91 7.11
N GLY A 25 11.02 3.56 6.07
CA GLY A 25 9.62 3.19 6.13
C GLY A 25 8.77 3.98 5.15
N TRP A 26 7.46 3.86 5.32
CA TRP A 26 6.48 4.61 4.51
C TRP A 26 6.50 6.09 4.89
N ASP A 27 6.51 6.99 3.88
CA ASP A 27 6.22 8.42 4.07
C ASP A 27 4.74 8.68 3.83
N HIS A 28 4.23 8.32 2.65
CA HIS A 28 2.80 8.41 2.31
C HIS A 28 2.46 7.53 1.09
N LEU A 29 1.16 7.35 0.86
CA LEU A 29 0.63 6.83 -0.41
C LEU A 29 -0.16 7.95 -1.10
N GLU A 30 0.10 8.19 -2.38
CA GLU A 30 -0.68 9.18 -3.13
C GLU A 30 -1.72 8.51 -4.02
N TRP A 31 -2.96 8.90 -3.77
CA TRP A 31 -4.14 8.51 -4.53
C TRP A 31 -4.38 9.53 -5.64
N TRP A 32 -4.44 9.08 -6.87
CA TRP A 32 -4.91 9.88 -7.99
C TRP A 32 -6.36 9.51 -8.26
N VAL A 33 -7.24 10.53 -8.18
CA VAL A 33 -8.69 10.32 -8.19
C VAL A 33 -9.40 11.38 -9.04
N GLY A 34 -10.61 11.03 -9.51
CA GLY A 34 -11.42 11.97 -10.28
C GLY A 34 -11.99 13.12 -9.44
N ASN A 35 -12.22 12.90 -8.14
CA ASN A 35 -12.73 13.92 -7.23
C ASN A 35 -12.08 13.81 -5.85
N ALA A 36 -10.94 14.51 -5.68
CA ALA A 36 -10.18 14.46 -4.44
C ALA A 36 -11.00 14.91 -3.21
N ARG A 37 -11.91 15.89 -3.36
CA ARG A 37 -12.75 16.36 -2.25
C ARG A 37 -13.73 15.29 -1.76
N ALA A 38 -14.36 14.56 -2.67
CA ALA A 38 -15.30 13.49 -2.33
C ALA A 38 -14.59 12.30 -1.66
N VAL A 39 -13.45 11.87 -2.23
CA VAL A 39 -12.65 10.77 -1.67
C VAL A 39 -12.07 11.17 -0.31
N THR A 40 -11.58 12.40 -0.14
CA THR A 40 -11.15 12.93 1.17
C THR A 40 -12.28 12.89 2.19
N ALA A 41 -13.47 13.38 1.83
CA ALA A 41 -14.62 13.36 2.73
C ALA A 41 -15.00 11.93 3.14
N TRP A 42 -14.95 10.97 2.21
CA TRP A 42 -15.22 9.56 2.49
C TRP A 42 -14.17 8.94 3.43
N LEU A 43 -12.87 9.18 3.19
CA LEU A 43 -11.78 8.70 4.07
C LEU A 43 -11.89 9.31 5.49
N CYS A 44 -12.23 10.59 5.58
CA CYS A 44 -12.47 11.25 6.89
C CYS A 44 -13.69 10.67 7.59
N SER A 45 -14.83 10.53 6.90
CA SER A 45 -16.08 10.07 7.51
C SER A 45 -16.04 8.57 7.84
N GLY A 46 -15.55 7.73 6.92
CA GLY A 46 -15.55 6.27 7.07
C GLY A 46 -14.40 5.76 7.95
N PHE A 47 -13.18 6.16 7.63
CA PHE A 47 -11.97 5.65 8.29
C PHE A 47 -11.46 6.55 9.41
N GLY A 48 -11.99 7.76 9.56
CA GLY A 48 -11.61 8.67 10.65
C GLY A 48 -10.28 9.41 10.42
N PHE A 49 -9.85 9.58 9.16
CA PHE A 49 -8.69 10.40 8.84
C PHE A 49 -8.96 11.89 9.10
N GLU A 50 -7.91 12.62 9.45
CA GLU A 50 -7.92 14.08 9.54
C GLU A 50 -7.16 14.71 8.38
N VAL A 51 -7.67 15.80 7.81
CA VAL A 51 -6.94 16.59 6.83
C VAL A 51 -5.93 17.48 7.55
N VAL A 52 -4.64 17.23 7.34
CA VAL A 52 -3.54 17.95 7.99
C VAL A 52 -2.91 19.02 7.10
N ALA A 53 -3.01 18.88 5.76
CA ALA A 53 -2.56 19.89 4.82
C ALA A 53 -3.42 19.88 3.54
N TYR A 54 -3.41 21.01 2.84
CA TYR A 54 -4.16 21.24 1.61
C TYR A 54 -3.34 22.08 0.63
N SER A 55 -3.44 21.75 -0.66
CA SER A 55 -2.92 22.52 -1.77
C SER A 55 -3.96 22.57 -2.88
N GLY A 56 -4.17 23.76 -3.48
CA GLY A 56 -5.14 23.96 -4.56
C GLY A 56 -5.02 25.35 -5.17
N PRO A 57 -5.98 25.75 -6.00
CA PRO A 57 -5.94 27.06 -6.68
C PRO A 57 -5.78 28.24 -5.74
N GLU A 58 -6.38 28.18 -4.54
CA GLU A 58 -6.33 29.23 -3.52
C GLU A 58 -4.94 29.37 -2.91
N THR A 59 -4.12 28.32 -2.97
CA THR A 59 -2.76 28.29 -2.42
C THR A 59 -1.69 28.34 -3.51
N GLY A 60 -2.10 28.53 -4.79
CA GLY A 60 -1.20 28.70 -5.93
C GLY A 60 -1.02 27.48 -6.84
N ALA A 61 -1.51 26.29 -6.46
CA ALA A 61 -1.50 25.10 -7.33
C ALA A 61 -2.74 25.13 -8.25
N ARG A 62 -2.55 25.49 -9.52
CA ARG A 62 -3.67 25.75 -10.44
C ARG A 62 -4.06 24.55 -11.32
N ASP A 63 -3.21 23.56 -11.42
CA ASP A 63 -3.37 22.36 -12.26
C ASP A 63 -3.96 21.18 -11.49
N ARG A 64 -3.91 21.22 -10.15
CA ARG A 64 -4.36 20.16 -9.26
C ARG A 64 -4.89 20.67 -7.92
N VAL A 65 -5.58 19.79 -7.23
CA VAL A 65 -5.90 19.92 -5.82
C VAL A 65 -5.39 18.69 -5.08
N SER A 66 -4.81 18.86 -3.89
CA SER A 66 -4.26 17.79 -3.07
C SER A 66 -4.61 17.99 -1.60
N TYR A 67 -5.10 16.92 -0.97
CA TYR A 67 -5.38 16.85 0.47
C TYR A 67 -4.43 15.86 1.11
N VAL A 68 -3.77 16.26 2.18
CA VAL A 68 -2.97 15.36 3.00
C VAL A 68 -3.78 14.93 4.20
N LEU A 69 -3.99 13.63 4.33
CA LEU A 69 -4.73 13.01 5.40
C LEU A 69 -3.80 12.26 6.34
N ALA A 70 -4.13 12.26 7.62
CA ALA A 70 -3.35 11.59 8.65
C ALA A 70 -4.23 10.83 9.64
N GLN A 71 -3.75 9.65 10.06
CA GLN A 71 -4.22 8.92 11.24
C GLN A 71 -3.08 8.03 11.74
N GLY A 72 -2.69 8.13 13.01
CA GLY A 72 -1.46 7.49 13.49
C GLY A 72 -0.26 7.89 12.64
N ASP A 73 0.50 6.91 12.16
CA ASP A 73 1.60 7.11 11.20
C ASP A 73 1.16 6.98 9.73
N VAL A 74 -0.11 6.67 9.48
CA VAL A 74 -0.63 6.61 8.10
C VAL A 74 -0.76 8.01 7.53
N ARG A 75 -0.23 8.20 6.34
CA ARG A 75 -0.39 9.42 5.54
C ARG A 75 -0.88 9.07 4.14
N PHE A 76 -1.98 9.71 3.74
CA PHE A 76 -2.46 9.68 2.36
C PHE A 76 -2.40 11.08 1.77
N VAL A 77 -1.99 11.17 0.51
CA VAL A 77 -2.18 12.36 -0.31
C VAL A 77 -3.24 12.03 -1.34
N VAL A 78 -4.34 12.76 -1.35
CA VAL A 78 -5.45 12.54 -2.30
C VAL A 78 -5.45 13.70 -3.29
N SER A 79 -5.13 13.41 -4.54
CA SER A 79 -4.94 14.41 -5.58
C SER A 79 -5.91 14.23 -6.75
N ALA A 80 -6.44 15.34 -7.28
CA ALA A 80 -7.21 15.37 -8.52
C ALA A 80 -6.70 16.47 -9.45
N GLY A 81 -6.70 16.19 -10.75
CA GLY A 81 -6.38 17.18 -11.77
C GLY A 81 -7.56 18.15 -12.01
N LEU A 82 -7.25 19.41 -12.30
CA LEU A 82 -8.23 20.46 -12.51
C LEU A 82 -8.45 20.83 -13.99
N GLY A 83 -7.81 20.12 -14.90
CA GLY A 83 -7.96 20.35 -16.34
C GLY A 83 -7.58 19.13 -17.17
N PRO A 84 -7.95 19.10 -18.47
CA PRO A 84 -7.70 17.96 -19.34
C PRO A 84 -6.21 17.70 -19.60
N GLU A 85 -5.36 18.74 -19.45
CA GLU A 85 -3.91 18.63 -19.64
C GLU A 85 -3.18 18.08 -18.41
N SER A 86 -3.88 17.93 -17.27
CA SER A 86 -3.29 17.36 -16.07
C SER A 86 -2.93 15.89 -16.28
N GLU A 87 -1.72 15.50 -15.85
CA GLU A 87 -1.29 14.09 -15.82
C GLU A 87 -2.25 13.23 -14.98
N ILE A 88 -2.73 13.78 -13.85
CA ILE A 88 -3.70 13.11 -12.97
C ILE A 88 -4.99 12.82 -13.74
N THR A 89 -5.54 13.82 -14.47
CA THR A 89 -6.76 13.64 -15.24
C THR A 89 -6.61 12.54 -16.30
N ARG A 90 -5.48 12.51 -17.03
CA ARG A 90 -5.21 11.47 -18.04
C ARG A 90 -5.10 10.09 -17.41
N HIS A 91 -4.36 9.97 -16.30
CA HIS A 91 -4.24 8.73 -15.56
C HIS A 91 -5.60 8.19 -15.10
N VAL A 92 -6.43 9.05 -14.50
CA VAL A 92 -7.77 8.65 -14.01
C VAL A 92 -8.72 8.25 -15.16
N LEU A 93 -8.63 8.91 -16.31
CA LEU A 93 -9.39 8.49 -17.50
C LEU A 93 -9.01 7.09 -17.97
N GLU A 94 -7.72 6.75 -17.92
CA GLU A 94 -7.23 5.43 -18.33
C GLU A 94 -7.52 4.38 -17.26
N HIS A 95 -7.08 4.61 -16.03
CA HIS A 95 -7.05 3.59 -14.98
C HIS A 95 -8.21 3.67 -13.99
N GLY A 96 -8.90 4.80 -13.87
CA GLY A 96 -9.80 5.10 -12.76
C GLY A 96 -9.04 5.62 -11.54
N ASP A 97 -9.74 5.71 -10.42
CA ASP A 97 -9.14 6.09 -9.14
C ASP A 97 -8.21 4.98 -8.64
N GLY A 98 -7.04 5.34 -8.12
CA GLY A 98 -6.05 4.36 -7.63
C GLY A 98 -4.85 5.00 -6.96
N ILE A 99 -3.92 4.14 -6.51
CA ILE A 99 -2.65 4.57 -5.93
C ILE A 99 -1.63 4.75 -7.04
N ARG A 100 -1.11 5.96 -7.13
CA ARG A 100 -0.09 6.34 -8.12
C ARG A 100 1.32 6.29 -7.55
N HIS A 101 1.50 6.82 -6.33
CA HIS A 101 2.81 6.91 -5.70
C HIS A 101 2.87 6.13 -4.41
N LEU A 102 3.92 5.33 -4.29
CA LEU A 102 4.35 4.62 -3.10
C LEU A 102 5.58 5.35 -2.56
N ALA A 103 5.37 6.27 -1.62
CA ALA A 103 6.43 7.16 -1.14
C ALA A 103 7.11 6.58 0.11
N TRP A 104 8.45 6.51 0.05
CA TRP A 104 9.31 6.01 1.11
C TRP A 104 10.12 7.14 1.71
N ARG A 105 10.18 7.18 3.04
CA ARG A 105 11.04 8.09 3.76
C ARG A 105 12.48 7.63 3.65
N VAL A 106 13.36 8.53 3.25
CA VAL A 106 14.81 8.32 3.15
C VAL A 106 15.57 9.44 3.88
N ASP A 107 16.84 9.18 4.23
CA ASP A 107 17.69 10.19 4.84
C ASP A 107 18.28 11.16 3.79
N ASP A 108 18.45 10.70 2.53
CA ASP A 108 18.99 11.47 1.40
C ASP A 108 18.32 11.00 0.11
N ALA A 109 17.47 11.85 -0.47
CA ALA A 109 16.73 11.52 -1.68
C ALA A 109 17.61 11.57 -2.94
N TYR A 110 18.69 12.37 -2.95
CA TYR A 110 19.65 12.39 -4.04
C TYR A 110 20.44 11.09 -4.10
N ALA A 111 21.00 10.66 -2.96
CA ALA A 111 21.76 9.42 -2.88
C ALA A 111 20.89 8.20 -3.20
N ALA A 112 19.62 8.17 -2.74
CA ALA A 112 18.70 7.07 -3.04
C ALA A 112 18.36 6.96 -4.53
N ALA A 113 18.09 8.10 -5.20
CA ALA A 113 17.83 8.13 -6.64
C ALA A 113 19.07 7.73 -7.46
N GLU A 114 20.25 8.24 -7.10
CA GLU A 114 21.51 7.89 -7.75
C GLU A 114 21.83 6.38 -7.60
N ALA A 115 21.67 5.83 -6.39
CA ALA A 115 21.89 4.41 -6.13
C ALA A 115 20.94 3.52 -6.94
N ALA A 116 19.65 3.90 -7.02
CA ALA A 116 18.66 3.20 -7.83
C ALA A 116 19.01 3.26 -9.33
N ALA A 117 19.33 4.44 -9.85
CA ALA A 117 19.71 4.65 -11.25
C ALA A 117 20.97 3.86 -11.63
N ALA A 118 21.98 3.83 -10.75
CA ALA A 118 23.22 3.07 -10.95
C ALA A 118 22.98 1.56 -11.07
N LYS A 119 21.85 1.06 -10.55
CA LYS A 119 21.41 -0.32 -10.64
C LYS A 119 20.40 -0.59 -11.77
N GLY A 120 20.04 0.43 -12.55
CA GLY A 120 19.17 0.30 -13.71
C GLY A 120 17.73 0.76 -13.50
N ALA A 121 17.37 1.37 -12.37
CA ALA A 121 16.05 2.00 -12.21
C ALA A 121 15.91 3.18 -13.18
N THR A 122 14.72 3.34 -13.74
CA THR A 122 14.38 4.52 -14.55
C THR A 122 13.93 5.65 -13.62
N VAL A 123 14.73 6.72 -13.52
CA VAL A 123 14.36 7.95 -12.82
C VAL A 123 13.33 8.68 -13.67
N VAL A 124 12.15 8.93 -13.11
CA VAL A 124 11.03 9.63 -13.77
C VAL A 124 10.76 11.02 -13.19
N ALA A 125 11.37 11.32 -12.05
CA ALA A 125 11.47 12.67 -11.50
C ALA A 125 12.83 12.83 -10.81
N GLU A 126 13.60 13.78 -11.29
CA GLU A 126 14.92 14.11 -10.72
C GLU A 126 14.79 14.66 -9.29
N PRO A 127 15.79 14.42 -8.42
CA PRO A 127 15.77 14.94 -7.07
C PRO A 127 15.56 16.46 -7.04
N THR A 128 14.49 16.89 -6.40
CA THR A 128 14.12 18.30 -6.32
C THR A 128 13.80 18.68 -4.90
N ARG A 129 14.52 19.68 -4.36
CA ARG A 129 14.26 20.26 -3.03
C ARG A 129 13.35 21.47 -3.15
N VAL A 130 12.29 21.49 -2.35
CA VAL A 130 11.40 22.64 -2.21
C VAL A 130 11.31 23.06 -0.74
N ASN A 131 11.27 24.37 -0.51
CA ASN A 131 11.13 24.94 0.82
C ASN A 131 9.69 25.38 1.05
N GLY A 132 9.19 25.19 2.26
CA GLY A 132 7.90 25.67 2.74
C GLY A 132 8.06 26.28 4.13
N ASP A 133 6.99 26.85 4.68
CA ASP A 133 7.02 27.55 5.98
C ASP A 133 7.42 26.64 7.16
N ALA A 134 7.16 25.33 7.04
CA ALA A 134 7.42 24.34 8.09
C ALA A 134 8.64 23.44 7.81
N GLY A 135 9.61 23.92 6.99
CA GLY A 135 10.81 23.18 6.63
C GLY A 135 10.91 22.91 5.13
N SER A 136 11.71 21.93 4.74
CA SER A 136 11.90 21.56 3.34
C SER A 136 11.54 20.09 3.08
N VAL A 137 11.23 19.79 1.83
CA VAL A 137 11.08 18.40 1.34
C VAL A 137 11.87 18.25 0.04
N THR A 138 12.65 17.17 -0.02
CA THR A 138 13.33 16.73 -1.25
C THR A 138 12.65 15.47 -1.73
N THR A 139 12.28 15.44 -3.00
CA THR A 139 11.65 14.25 -3.60
C THR A 139 12.33 13.85 -4.89
N ALA A 140 12.43 12.55 -5.13
CA ALA A 140 12.82 11.96 -6.42
C ALA A 140 11.90 10.77 -6.69
N ALA A 141 11.74 10.38 -7.95
CA ALA A 141 10.88 9.24 -8.26
C ALA A 141 11.49 8.32 -9.32
N ILE A 142 11.28 7.02 -9.12
CA ILE A 142 11.58 5.97 -10.09
C ILE A 142 10.30 5.27 -10.55
N SER A 143 10.29 4.75 -11.76
CA SER A 143 9.21 3.88 -12.25
C SER A 143 9.29 2.49 -11.62
N THR A 144 8.13 1.86 -11.47
CA THR A 144 7.95 0.44 -11.17
C THR A 144 6.87 -0.13 -12.09
N TYR A 145 6.16 -1.18 -11.68
CA TYR A 145 5.15 -1.82 -12.53
C TYR A 145 4.03 -0.84 -12.95
N GLY A 146 3.65 -0.94 -14.21
CA GLY A 146 2.65 -0.08 -14.83
C GLY A 146 3.01 1.39 -14.76
N GLU A 147 2.06 2.19 -14.31
CA GLU A 147 2.29 3.61 -14.06
C GLU A 147 2.63 3.94 -12.59
N THR A 148 2.69 2.94 -11.70
CA THR A 148 3.07 3.12 -10.30
C THR A 148 4.51 3.66 -10.21
N ARG A 149 4.75 4.54 -9.23
CA ARG A 149 6.08 5.12 -8.97
C ARG A 149 6.48 4.93 -7.52
N HIS A 150 7.76 4.66 -7.30
CA HIS A 150 8.36 4.82 -5.98
C HIS A 150 8.91 6.22 -5.84
N VAL A 151 8.54 6.90 -4.76
CA VAL A 151 9.00 8.26 -4.46
C VAL A 151 9.90 8.23 -3.24
N PHE A 152 11.14 8.65 -3.38
CA PHE A 152 12.04 8.90 -2.25
C PHE A 152 11.75 10.26 -1.65
N VAL A 153 11.50 10.31 -0.35
CA VAL A 153 11.12 11.54 0.36
C VAL A 153 12.05 11.78 1.53
N GLU A 154 12.84 12.84 1.42
CA GLU A 154 13.66 13.40 2.50
C GLU A 154 12.96 14.61 3.07
N ARG A 155 12.70 14.65 4.38
CA ARG A 155 12.04 15.76 5.05
C ARG A 155 12.93 16.40 6.10
N ASP A 156 12.99 17.74 6.05
CA ASP A 156 13.47 18.57 7.13
C ASP A 156 12.28 19.39 7.64
N GLY A 157 11.67 18.91 8.75
CA GLY A 157 10.43 19.45 9.30
C GLY A 157 9.16 18.74 8.79
N THR A 158 8.04 19.45 8.80
CA THR A 158 6.70 18.90 8.46
C THR A 158 6.11 19.46 7.16
N SER A 159 6.92 20.15 6.36
CA SER A 159 6.48 20.76 5.10
C SER A 159 6.07 19.73 4.06
N TRP A 160 5.00 20.02 3.33
CA TRP A 160 4.55 19.29 2.12
C TRP A 160 4.90 20.03 0.84
N GLY A 161 5.50 21.23 0.96
CA GLY A 161 5.87 22.10 -0.15
C GLY A 161 5.22 23.49 -0.04
N PRO A 162 5.62 24.44 -0.90
CA PRO A 162 5.27 25.86 -0.74
C PRO A 162 3.79 26.18 -1.00
N SER A 163 3.08 25.31 -1.75
CA SER A 163 1.65 25.49 -2.02
C SER A 163 0.75 24.84 -0.99
N PHE A 164 1.31 24.16 0.01
CA PHE A 164 0.52 23.50 1.05
C PHE A 164 0.33 24.44 2.25
N VAL A 165 -0.93 24.58 2.67
CA VAL A 165 -1.33 25.25 3.90
C VAL A 165 -1.88 24.23 4.91
N SER A 166 -1.93 24.59 6.19
CA SER A 166 -2.46 23.68 7.22
C SER A 166 -3.94 23.38 6.97
N GLY A 167 -4.39 22.17 7.31
CA GLY A 167 -5.78 21.76 7.15
C GLY A 167 -6.77 22.63 7.97
N ARG A 168 -6.29 23.26 9.04
CA ARG A 168 -7.10 24.22 9.84
C ARG A 168 -7.38 25.51 9.07
N GLU A 169 -6.40 26.01 8.33
CA GLU A 169 -6.54 27.23 7.50
C GLU A 169 -7.48 26.99 6.33
N ALA A 170 -7.43 25.80 5.73
CA ALA A 170 -8.26 25.45 4.60
C ALA A 170 -9.75 25.17 4.93
N ARG A 171 -10.16 25.23 6.20
CA ARG A 171 -11.55 24.94 6.67
C ARG A 171 -12.12 23.63 6.12
N LEU A 172 -11.33 22.57 6.14
CA LEU A 172 -11.67 21.29 5.53
C LEU A 172 -12.51 20.37 6.43
N PRO A 173 -13.15 19.33 5.87
CA PRO A 173 -13.92 18.37 6.63
C PRO A 173 -13.11 17.76 7.77
N ARG A 174 -13.73 17.62 8.92
CA ARG A 174 -13.19 16.87 10.06
C ARG A 174 -13.89 15.53 10.15
N PRO A 175 -13.22 14.50 10.68
CA PRO A 175 -13.91 13.26 10.98
C PRO A 175 -15.10 13.54 11.91
N PRO A 176 -16.20 12.78 11.77
CA PRO A 176 -17.33 12.91 12.68
C PRO A 176 -16.90 12.56 14.11
N GLU A 177 -17.55 13.20 15.10
CA GLU A 177 -17.39 12.78 16.48
C GLU A 177 -17.86 11.33 16.66
N GLY A 178 -17.15 10.55 17.47
CA GLY A 178 -17.50 9.17 17.73
C GLY A 178 -16.29 8.25 17.94
N PRO A 179 -16.49 6.92 17.97
CA PRO A 179 -15.42 5.97 18.20
C PRO A 179 -14.28 6.15 17.20
N VAL A 180 -13.05 6.09 17.69
CA VAL A 180 -11.83 6.23 16.88
C VAL A 180 -11.59 4.91 16.15
N CYS A 181 -11.31 4.95 14.84
CA CYS A 181 -10.94 3.77 14.08
C CYS A 181 -9.56 3.23 14.49
N GLY A 182 -8.68 4.09 15.01
CA GLY A 182 -7.43 3.66 15.64
C GLY A 182 -6.43 3.02 14.69
N LEU A 183 -6.39 3.47 13.43
CA LEU A 183 -5.38 3.05 12.47
C LEU A 183 -4.02 3.60 12.89
N ALA A 184 -3.01 2.73 12.92
CA ALA A 184 -1.69 3.05 13.47
C ALA A 184 -0.65 3.30 12.37
N SER A 185 -0.52 2.39 11.42
CA SER A 185 0.51 2.42 10.38
C SER A 185 0.06 1.68 9.11
N ILE A 186 0.80 1.85 8.02
CA ILE A 186 0.72 0.99 6.84
C ILE A 186 1.49 -0.28 7.16
N ASP A 187 0.82 -1.44 7.13
CA ASP A 187 1.43 -2.76 7.35
C ASP A 187 2.13 -3.23 6.07
N HIS A 188 1.37 -3.31 4.99
CA HIS A 188 1.90 -3.66 3.68
C HIS A 188 1.05 -3.07 2.54
N VAL A 189 1.61 -3.09 1.33
CA VAL A 189 0.93 -2.64 0.10
C VAL A 189 1.10 -3.68 -0.98
N VAL A 190 0.02 -4.16 -1.55
CA VAL A 190 0.01 -5.25 -2.53
C VAL A 190 -0.10 -4.71 -3.95
N GLY A 191 0.82 -5.14 -4.81
CA GLY A 191 0.80 -4.85 -6.24
C GLY A 191 0.33 -6.05 -7.06
N ASN A 192 -0.44 -5.79 -8.11
CA ASN A 192 -0.78 -6.77 -9.14
C ASN A 192 0.01 -6.48 -10.41
N VAL A 193 0.59 -7.53 -10.99
CA VAL A 193 1.30 -7.49 -12.28
C VAL A 193 0.68 -8.48 -13.26
N GLU A 194 1.03 -8.34 -14.54
CA GLU A 194 0.52 -9.23 -15.60
C GLU A 194 1.07 -10.66 -15.43
N GLU A 195 0.39 -11.62 -16.04
CA GLU A 195 0.80 -13.01 -16.10
C GLU A 195 2.22 -13.15 -16.66
N GLY A 196 3.06 -13.91 -15.94
CA GLY A 196 4.46 -14.14 -16.31
C GLY A 196 5.42 -12.98 -15.99
N ARG A 197 4.97 -11.93 -15.27
CA ARG A 197 5.80 -10.78 -14.94
C ARG A 197 6.25 -10.73 -13.46
N LEU A 198 5.77 -11.65 -12.63
CA LEU A 198 6.11 -11.69 -11.21
C LEU A 198 7.62 -11.76 -10.97
N ASP A 199 8.28 -12.73 -11.61
CA ASP A 199 9.72 -12.98 -11.40
C ASP A 199 10.57 -11.79 -11.85
N GLU A 200 10.18 -11.07 -12.90
CA GLU A 200 10.85 -9.86 -13.36
C GLU A 200 10.75 -8.73 -12.31
N TRP A 201 9.56 -8.51 -11.76
CA TRP A 201 9.38 -7.47 -10.76
C TRP A 201 10.02 -7.82 -9.42
N VAL A 202 10.00 -9.10 -9.02
CA VAL A 202 10.74 -9.57 -7.84
C VAL A 202 12.24 -9.31 -8.03
N ALA A 203 12.81 -9.68 -9.19
CA ALA A 203 14.22 -9.39 -9.52
C ALA A 203 14.53 -7.89 -9.49
N PHE A 204 13.62 -7.02 -9.97
CA PHE A 204 13.78 -5.58 -9.86
C PHE A 204 13.92 -5.13 -8.39
N TYR A 205 13.05 -5.61 -7.50
CA TYR A 205 13.14 -5.25 -6.08
C TYR A 205 14.42 -5.79 -5.43
N GLU A 206 14.87 -6.98 -5.78
CA GLU A 206 16.09 -7.58 -5.22
C GLU A 206 17.36 -6.95 -5.77
N GLU A 207 17.51 -6.94 -7.08
CA GLU A 207 18.76 -6.57 -7.75
C GLU A 207 18.97 -5.07 -7.84
N VAL A 208 17.89 -4.31 -8.10
CA VAL A 208 17.93 -2.85 -8.25
C VAL A 208 17.82 -2.15 -6.90
N LEU A 209 16.84 -2.54 -6.09
CA LEU A 209 16.56 -1.84 -4.84
C LEU A 209 17.24 -2.50 -3.62
N GLY A 210 17.61 -3.78 -3.72
CA GLY A 210 18.26 -4.53 -2.63
C GLY A 210 17.28 -4.97 -1.54
N PHE A 211 16.02 -5.19 -1.90
CA PHE A 211 15.02 -5.80 -1.02
C PHE A 211 15.32 -7.29 -0.86
N GLY A 212 14.88 -7.87 0.26
CA GLY A 212 14.90 -9.31 0.46
C GLY A 212 13.55 -9.93 0.13
N GLN A 213 13.53 -11.24 -0.17
CA GLN A 213 12.29 -12.02 -0.21
C GLN A 213 11.95 -12.52 1.20
N MET A 214 10.68 -12.40 1.59
CA MET A 214 10.19 -12.92 2.86
C MET A 214 9.40 -14.22 2.68
N ARG A 215 8.54 -14.29 1.67
CA ARG A 215 7.63 -15.40 1.36
C ARG A 215 7.47 -15.54 -0.13
N HIS A 216 7.25 -16.78 -0.58
CA HIS A 216 6.84 -17.11 -1.94
C HIS A 216 5.66 -18.07 -1.84
N PHE A 217 4.62 -17.85 -2.63
CA PHE A 217 3.42 -18.67 -2.66
C PHE A 217 3.15 -19.12 -4.10
N ASP A 218 3.09 -20.43 -4.28
CA ASP A 218 2.73 -21.04 -5.56
C ASP A 218 1.22 -21.04 -5.78
N ALA A 219 0.82 -21.22 -7.05
CA ALA A 219 -0.57 -21.34 -7.45
C ALA A 219 -1.34 -22.49 -6.74
N GLU A 220 -0.66 -23.53 -6.27
CA GLU A 220 -1.26 -24.62 -5.51
C GLU A 220 -1.62 -24.19 -4.07
N GLN A 221 -0.82 -23.29 -3.50
CA GLN A 221 -1.02 -22.76 -2.14
C GLN A 221 -2.11 -21.70 -2.09
N ILE A 222 -2.23 -20.90 -3.18
CA ILE A 222 -3.23 -19.83 -3.30
C ILE A 222 -4.17 -20.14 -4.47
N SER A 223 -5.13 -21.02 -4.22
CA SER A 223 -6.13 -21.42 -5.22
C SER A 223 -7.48 -21.74 -4.60
N THR A 224 -8.52 -21.53 -5.41
CA THR A 224 -9.87 -22.04 -5.19
C THR A 224 -10.19 -23.09 -6.26
N LYS A 225 -11.45 -23.53 -6.30
CA LYS A 225 -11.94 -24.37 -7.40
C LYS A 225 -11.84 -23.64 -8.77
N TYR A 226 -11.90 -22.32 -8.78
CA TYR A 226 -12.07 -21.53 -10.01
C TYR A 226 -10.84 -20.78 -10.44
N SER A 227 -10.11 -20.17 -9.52
CA SER A 227 -8.99 -19.31 -9.83
C SER A 227 -7.77 -19.59 -8.95
N ALA A 228 -6.61 -19.12 -9.40
CA ALA A 228 -5.35 -19.19 -8.68
C ALA A 228 -4.51 -17.93 -8.94
N LEU A 229 -3.52 -17.69 -8.08
CA LEU A 229 -2.49 -16.67 -8.29
C LEU A 229 -1.13 -17.18 -7.77
N ARG A 230 -0.06 -16.51 -8.20
CA ARG A 230 1.27 -16.59 -7.60
C ARG A 230 1.57 -15.29 -6.87
N SER A 231 2.24 -15.36 -5.75
CA SER A 231 2.62 -14.20 -4.96
C SER A 231 4.03 -14.34 -4.40
N THR A 232 4.77 -13.24 -4.40
CA THR A 232 6.06 -13.15 -3.70
C THR A 232 6.09 -11.87 -2.88
N VAL A 233 6.50 -11.99 -1.62
CA VAL A 233 6.60 -10.86 -0.71
C VAL A 233 8.02 -10.36 -0.66
N VAL A 234 8.23 -9.10 -1.02
CA VAL A 234 9.51 -8.39 -0.91
C VAL A 234 9.48 -7.39 0.24
N HIS A 235 10.62 -7.17 0.90
CA HIS A 235 10.73 -6.24 2.03
C HIS A 235 12.11 -5.59 2.11
N ASN A 236 12.17 -4.40 2.72
CA ASN A 236 13.43 -3.69 2.95
C ASN A 236 14.08 -3.97 4.33
N GLY A 237 13.42 -4.76 5.19
CA GLY A 237 13.86 -5.03 6.56
C GLY A 237 13.59 -3.89 7.55
N ALA A 238 12.98 -2.79 7.13
CA ALA A 238 12.74 -1.60 7.94
C ALA A 238 11.29 -1.07 7.82
N GLY A 239 10.32 -1.99 7.70
CA GLY A 239 8.88 -1.67 7.76
C GLY A 239 8.23 -1.40 6.40
N VAL A 240 8.93 -1.59 5.28
CA VAL A 240 8.30 -1.62 3.95
C VAL A 240 8.17 -3.06 3.52
N VAL A 241 6.94 -3.51 3.35
CA VAL A 241 6.58 -4.88 2.93
C VAL A 241 5.60 -4.79 1.76
N MET A 242 5.90 -5.52 0.70
CA MET A 242 5.14 -5.45 -0.55
C MET A 242 4.96 -6.85 -1.17
N PRO A 243 3.81 -7.48 -0.97
CA PRO A 243 3.39 -8.61 -1.79
C PRO A 243 3.17 -8.18 -3.24
N ILE A 244 3.64 -8.99 -4.18
CA ILE A 244 3.44 -8.80 -5.62
C ILE A 244 2.75 -10.05 -6.14
N ASN A 245 1.61 -9.86 -6.81
CA ASN A 245 0.77 -10.94 -7.30
C ASN A 245 0.72 -10.94 -8.82
N GLU A 246 0.73 -12.14 -9.40
CA GLU A 246 0.33 -12.35 -10.79
C GLU A 246 -0.80 -13.37 -10.89
N PRO A 247 -1.65 -13.32 -11.94
CA PRO A 247 -2.63 -14.36 -12.17
C PRO A 247 -1.96 -15.68 -12.49
N ALA A 248 -2.59 -16.78 -12.09
CA ALA A 248 -2.19 -18.12 -12.50
C ALA A 248 -3.33 -18.81 -13.24
N PRO A 249 -3.05 -19.82 -14.10
CA PRO A 249 -4.07 -20.56 -14.81
C PRO A 249 -5.13 -21.16 -13.87
N GLY A 250 -6.42 -20.96 -14.20
CA GLY A 250 -7.56 -21.46 -13.45
C GLY A 250 -8.73 -21.81 -14.36
N LEU A 251 -9.83 -22.32 -13.80
CA LEU A 251 -11.04 -22.63 -14.54
C LEU A 251 -11.85 -21.38 -14.92
N ARG A 252 -11.65 -20.29 -14.20
CA ARG A 252 -12.33 -19.01 -14.35
C ARG A 252 -11.33 -17.87 -14.27
N LYS A 253 -11.78 -16.68 -14.63
CA LYS A 253 -11.01 -15.44 -14.54
C LYS A 253 -10.63 -15.17 -13.07
N SER A 254 -9.32 -15.04 -12.80
CA SER A 254 -8.85 -14.71 -11.45
C SER A 254 -9.17 -13.25 -11.10
N GLN A 255 -9.22 -12.95 -9.81
CA GLN A 255 -9.36 -11.58 -9.32
C GLN A 255 -8.21 -10.66 -9.80
N ILE A 256 -7.00 -11.21 -10.01
CA ILE A 256 -5.87 -10.43 -10.52
C ILE A 256 -6.10 -10.08 -11.99
N THR A 257 -6.61 -11.02 -12.79
CA THR A 257 -6.99 -10.75 -14.19
C THR A 257 -8.10 -9.71 -14.28
N GLU A 258 -9.15 -9.82 -13.42
CA GLU A 258 -10.22 -8.80 -13.35
C GLU A 258 -9.63 -7.41 -13.02
N TYR A 259 -8.71 -7.34 -12.04
CA TYR A 259 -8.01 -6.10 -11.69
C TYR A 259 -7.26 -5.52 -12.90
N ILE A 260 -6.37 -6.30 -13.53
CA ILE A 260 -5.54 -5.86 -14.67
C ILE A 260 -6.41 -5.33 -15.81
N GLU A 261 -7.52 -6.00 -16.13
CA GLU A 261 -8.44 -5.56 -17.17
C GLU A 261 -9.19 -4.28 -16.77
N ALA A 262 -9.70 -4.20 -15.54
CA ALA A 262 -10.48 -3.05 -15.06
C ALA A 262 -9.60 -1.82 -14.86
N TYR A 263 -8.40 -2.00 -14.32
CA TYR A 263 -7.41 -0.93 -14.13
C TYR A 263 -6.67 -0.59 -15.43
N ARG A 264 -6.70 -1.51 -16.43
CA ARG A 264 -5.96 -1.43 -17.70
C ARG A 264 -4.46 -1.44 -17.53
N GLY A 265 -3.96 -2.33 -16.70
CA GLY A 265 -2.55 -2.54 -16.43
C GLY A 265 -2.23 -2.90 -15.00
N PRO A 266 -0.94 -3.07 -14.68
CA PRO A 266 -0.47 -3.31 -13.32
C PRO A 266 -0.72 -2.12 -12.40
N GLY A 267 -0.87 -2.39 -11.10
CA GLY A 267 -1.06 -1.33 -10.12
C GLY A 267 -1.26 -1.89 -8.71
N VAL A 268 -1.61 -1.01 -7.77
CA VAL A 268 -1.84 -1.36 -6.36
C VAL A 268 -3.23 -1.97 -6.19
N GLN A 269 -3.26 -3.21 -5.70
CA GLN A 269 -4.51 -3.94 -5.44
C GLN A 269 -5.13 -3.52 -4.10
N HIS A 270 -4.34 -3.55 -3.02
CA HIS A 270 -4.84 -3.15 -1.71
C HIS A 270 -3.75 -2.57 -0.80
N ILE A 271 -4.24 -1.92 0.23
CA ILE A 271 -3.43 -1.33 1.28
C ILE A 271 -3.87 -1.98 2.59
N ALA A 272 -2.95 -2.59 3.32
CA ALA A 272 -3.20 -3.10 4.65
C ALA A 272 -2.84 -2.04 5.70
N LEU A 273 -3.82 -1.70 6.54
CA LEU A 273 -3.71 -0.72 7.61
C LEU A 273 -3.72 -1.42 8.97
N ALA A 274 -2.64 -1.28 9.71
CA ALA A 274 -2.52 -1.87 11.03
C ALA A 274 -3.32 -1.11 12.08
N THR A 275 -3.92 -1.85 13.00
CA THR A 275 -4.58 -1.33 14.20
C THR A 275 -4.30 -2.24 15.39
N PRO A 276 -4.13 -1.71 16.61
CA PRO A 276 -3.99 -2.54 17.81
C PRO A 276 -5.34 -3.05 18.34
N ARG A 277 -6.48 -2.69 17.75
CA ARG A 277 -7.83 -3.05 18.23
C ARG A 277 -8.80 -3.19 17.07
N ILE A 278 -8.65 -4.28 16.30
CA ILE A 278 -9.39 -4.48 15.06
C ILE A 278 -10.91 -4.54 15.26
N VAL A 279 -11.40 -5.20 16.29
CA VAL A 279 -12.84 -5.33 16.57
C VAL A 279 -13.49 -3.95 16.70
N SER A 280 -12.93 -3.09 17.55
CA SER A 280 -13.47 -1.73 17.74
C SER A 280 -13.27 -0.83 16.52
N ALA A 281 -12.18 -1.03 15.77
CA ALA A 281 -11.90 -0.31 14.53
C ALA A 281 -12.95 -0.64 13.45
N VAL A 282 -13.21 -1.93 13.23
CA VAL A 282 -14.19 -2.42 12.26
C VAL A 282 -15.61 -2.00 12.63
N ASP A 283 -16.01 -2.12 13.91
CA ASP A 283 -17.31 -1.65 14.40
C ASP A 283 -17.50 -0.14 14.11
N ALA A 284 -16.48 0.67 14.42
CA ALA A 284 -16.52 2.11 14.14
C ALA A 284 -16.66 2.42 12.64
N MET A 285 -15.94 1.71 11.79
CA MET A 285 -16.00 1.86 10.33
C MET A 285 -17.36 1.40 9.77
N ARG A 286 -17.89 0.25 10.21
CA ARG A 286 -19.22 -0.24 9.80
C ARG A 286 -20.33 0.75 10.14
N ARG A 287 -20.33 1.31 11.35
CA ARG A 287 -21.28 2.35 11.76
C ARG A 287 -21.21 3.62 10.92
N ARG A 288 -20.08 3.87 10.30
CA ARG A 288 -19.82 4.98 9.38
C ARG A 288 -20.06 4.64 7.92
N GLY A 289 -20.56 3.43 7.62
CA GLY A 289 -20.95 2.99 6.29
C GLY A 289 -19.83 2.37 5.46
N VAL A 290 -18.66 2.05 6.04
CA VAL A 290 -17.65 1.26 5.35
C VAL A 290 -18.16 -0.18 5.22
N ARG A 291 -18.10 -0.72 4.00
CA ARG A 291 -18.54 -2.06 3.67
C ARG A 291 -17.35 -3.00 3.59
N PHE A 292 -17.51 -4.19 4.16
CA PHE A 292 -16.49 -5.22 4.20
C PHE A 292 -17.00 -6.48 3.50
N LEU A 293 -16.09 -7.30 2.99
CA LEU A 293 -16.41 -8.63 2.45
C LEU A 293 -17.04 -9.49 3.54
N GLU A 294 -18.02 -10.29 3.15
CA GLU A 294 -18.74 -11.16 4.07
C GLU A 294 -18.05 -12.54 4.19
N MET A 295 -17.78 -12.97 5.42
CA MET A 295 -17.29 -14.31 5.71
C MET A 295 -18.45 -15.23 6.08
N PRO A 296 -18.54 -16.42 5.46
CA PRO A 296 -19.60 -17.37 5.78
C PRO A 296 -19.37 -18.01 7.15
N PRO A 297 -20.44 -18.43 7.87
CA PRO A 297 -20.30 -19.12 9.17
C PRO A 297 -19.39 -20.37 9.12
N ALA A 298 -19.38 -21.11 8.01
CA ALA A 298 -18.52 -22.27 7.82
C ALA A 298 -17.01 -21.95 7.92
N TYR A 299 -16.60 -20.70 7.64
CA TYR A 299 -15.23 -20.25 7.85
C TYR A 299 -14.83 -20.39 9.32
N TYR A 300 -15.70 -19.97 10.25
CA TYR A 300 -15.40 -19.97 11.68
C TYR A 300 -15.36 -21.37 12.27
N GLU A 301 -16.19 -22.30 11.75
CA GLU A 301 -16.13 -23.71 12.12
C GLU A 301 -14.75 -24.32 11.85
N ASP A 302 -14.09 -23.91 10.77
CA ASP A 302 -12.74 -24.35 10.42
C ASP A 302 -11.66 -23.54 11.14
N ALA A 303 -11.84 -22.24 11.33
CA ALA A 303 -10.94 -21.38 12.07
C ALA A 303 -10.79 -21.82 13.54
N HIS A 304 -11.88 -22.17 14.22
CA HIS A 304 -11.87 -22.73 15.58
C HIS A 304 -11.02 -23.99 15.73
N LYS A 305 -10.97 -24.85 14.70
CA LYS A 305 -10.17 -26.08 14.72
C LYS A 305 -8.68 -25.80 14.49
N ARG A 306 -8.40 -24.80 13.64
CA ARG A 306 -7.05 -24.45 13.19
C ARG A 306 -6.33 -23.55 14.20
N VAL A 307 -7.05 -22.62 14.79
CA VAL A 307 -6.52 -21.61 15.72
C VAL A 307 -6.74 -22.08 17.16
N THR A 308 -5.71 -22.63 17.75
CA THR A 308 -5.74 -23.16 19.12
C THR A 308 -4.61 -22.57 19.97
N GLY A 309 -4.84 -22.46 21.28
CA GLY A 309 -3.80 -22.00 22.22
C GLY A 309 -3.70 -20.48 22.40
N PHE A 310 -4.63 -19.72 21.83
CA PHE A 310 -4.72 -18.26 21.98
C PHE A 310 -6.05 -17.89 22.66
N ASP A 311 -6.01 -16.82 23.46
CA ASP A 311 -7.20 -16.23 24.09
C ASP A 311 -7.84 -15.22 23.11
N ILE A 312 -8.78 -15.70 22.31
CA ILE A 312 -9.48 -14.94 21.27
C ILE A 312 -10.95 -14.87 21.65
N ASP A 313 -11.53 -13.66 21.68
CA ASP A 313 -12.97 -13.49 21.83
C ASP A 313 -13.68 -13.80 20.51
N TRP A 314 -14.01 -15.08 20.32
CA TRP A 314 -14.63 -15.57 19.09
C TRP A 314 -16.01 -14.96 18.84
N ASP A 315 -16.78 -14.65 19.88
CA ASP A 315 -18.10 -14.03 19.72
C ASP A 315 -17.99 -12.64 19.06
N GLU A 316 -17.01 -11.83 19.49
CA GLU A 316 -16.74 -10.52 18.87
C GLU A 316 -16.16 -10.66 17.47
N ILE A 317 -15.26 -11.61 17.24
CA ILE A 317 -14.62 -11.89 15.95
C ILE A 317 -15.67 -12.30 14.91
N GLU A 318 -16.53 -13.26 15.25
CA GLU A 318 -17.59 -13.75 14.36
C GLU A 318 -18.65 -12.65 14.10
N GLN A 319 -19.03 -11.90 15.12
CA GLN A 319 -19.97 -10.79 14.97
C GLN A 319 -19.45 -9.73 13.98
N GLN A 320 -18.16 -9.45 14.01
CA GLN A 320 -17.53 -8.48 13.10
C GLN A 320 -17.04 -9.11 11.80
N GLN A 321 -17.20 -10.42 11.62
CA GLN A 321 -16.75 -11.15 10.42
C GLN A 321 -15.24 -10.98 10.14
N ILE A 322 -14.43 -10.97 11.20
CA ILE A 322 -12.99 -10.85 11.15
C ILE A 322 -12.36 -12.24 10.91
N GLU A 323 -11.41 -12.31 10.02
CA GLU A 323 -10.64 -13.53 9.75
C GLU A 323 -9.49 -13.68 10.76
N VAL A 324 -9.18 -14.92 11.11
CA VAL A 324 -8.11 -15.27 12.07
C VAL A 324 -7.15 -16.24 11.44
N ASP A 325 -5.86 -15.98 11.54
CA ASP A 325 -4.83 -16.95 11.17
C ASP A 325 -3.69 -16.99 12.19
N VAL A 326 -2.89 -18.05 12.15
CA VAL A 326 -1.79 -18.30 13.08
C VAL A 326 -0.52 -18.67 12.32
N ASP A 327 0.61 -18.23 12.84
CA ASP A 327 1.93 -18.71 12.43
C ASP A 327 2.80 -19.08 13.64
N SER A 328 4.08 -19.37 13.42
CA SER A 328 5.01 -19.73 14.49
C SER A 328 5.27 -18.61 15.51
N GLY A 329 4.92 -17.35 15.18
CA GLY A 329 5.15 -16.17 16.01
C GLY A 329 3.94 -15.76 16.85
N GLY A 330 2.73 -16.16 16.44
CA GLY A 330 1.51 -15.74 17.09
C GLY A 330 0.28 -15.88 16.21
N TYR A 331 -0.66 -14.93 16.34
CA TYR A 331 -1.84 -14.88 15.47
C TYR A 331 -2.01 -13.48 14.86
N LEU A 332 -2.78 -13.42 13.78
CA LEU A 332 -3.24 -12.21 13.15
C LEU A 332 -4.76 -12.23 12.96
N LEU A 333 -5.33 -11.05 12.96
CA LEU A 333 -6.72 -10.77 12.68
C LEU A 333 -6.78 -9.85 11.48
N GLN A 334 -7.63 -10.15 10.49
CA GLN A 334 -7.73 -9.34 9.28
C GLN A 334 -9.16 -9.30 8.75
N ILE A 335 -9.48 -8.25 8.01
CA ILE A 335 -10.75 -8.10 7.28
C ILE A 335 -10.52 -7.18 6.09
N PHE A 336 -11.25 -7.43 5.01
CA PHE A 336 -11.10 -6.70 3.75
C PHE A 336 -12.37 -5.91 3.43
N THR A 337 -12.23 -4.68 2.95
CA THR A 337 -13.37 -3.94 2.43
C THR A 337 -13.82 -4.53 1.08
N GLU A 338 -15.07 -4.26 0.69
CA GLU A 338 -15.40 -4.28 -0.74
C GLU A 338 -14.47 -3.29 -1.47
N THR A 339 -14.42 -3.37 -2.82
CA THR A 339 -13.64 -2.39 -3.59
C THR A 339 -14.11 -0.97 -3.28
N VAL A 340 -13.15 -0.08 -3.06
CA VAL A 340 -13.41 1.30 -2.63
C VAL A 340 -13.48 2.28 -3.80
N THR A 341 -13.37 1.75 -5.02
CA THR A 341 -13.43 2.48 -6.29
C THR A 341 -14.58 1.94 -7.14
N ASP A 342 -15.08 2.73 -8.09
CA ASP A 342 -16.15 2.29 -9.01
C ASP A 342 -15.73 1.11 -9.90
N ARG A 343 -14.45 1.07 -10.29
CA ARG A 343 -13.88 -0.12 -10.94
C ARG A 343 -13.51 -1.16 -9.87
N PRO A 344 -13.60 -2.46 -10.13
CA PRO A 344 -13.25 -3.51 -9.15
C PRO A 344 -11.73 -3.63 -9.00
N THR A 345 -11.09 -2.61 -8.47
CA THR A 345 -9.63 -2.50 -8.42
C THR A 345 -9.11 -2.42 -6.98
N LEU A 346 -9.16 -1.25 -6.36
CA LEU A 346 -8.55 -0.99 -5.06
C LEU A 346 -9.49 -1.36 -3.90
N PHE A 347 -8.95 -2.01 -2.86
CA PHE A 347 -9.62 -2.24 -1.59
C PHE A 347 -8.66 -2.00 -0.41
N VAL A 348 -9.17 -2.04 0.81
CA VAL A 348 -8.40 -1.81 2.04
C VAL A 348 -8.52 -3.02 2.94
N GLU A 349 -7.41 -3.44 3.50
CA GLU A 349 -7.32 -4.44 4.56
C GLU A 349 -7.14 -3.72 5.90
N ILE A 350 -7.82 -4.20 6.94
CA ILE A 350 -7.56 -3.83 8.32
C ILE A 350 -6.94 -5.04 9.00
N ILE A 351 -5.77 -4.85 9.62
CA ILE A 351 -5.01 -5.95 10.21
C ILE A 351 -4.57 -5.63 11.64
N GLN A 352 -4.65 -6.64 12.51
CA GLN A 352 -4.04 -6.65 13.84
C GLN A 352 -3.11 -7.85 13.95
N ARG A 353 -1.88 -7.62 14.41
CA ARG A 353 -0.88 -8.67 14.61
C ARG A 353 -0.57 -8.84 16.10
N GLU A 354 -0.70 -10.07 16.57
CA GLU A 354 -0.29 -10.48 17.92
C GLU A 354 0.87 -11.46 17.81
N GLY A 355 2.04 -10.91 17.41
CA GLY A 355 3.27 -11.66 17.21
C GLY A 355 3.42 -12.33 15.83
N ALA A 356 2.35 -12.52 15.08
CA ALA A 356 2.40 -13.13 13.75
C ALA A 356 3.11 -12.23 12.73
N THR A 357 3.88 -12.85 11.83
CA THR A 357 4.60 -12.21 10.72
C THR A 357 4.09 -12.66 9.35
N GLY A 358 3.16 -13.63 9.32
CA GLY A 358 2.53 -14.16 8.10
C GLY A 358 1.52 -13.19 7.46
N PHE A 359 0.87 -13.65 6.41
CA PHE A 359 -0.10 -12.87 5.63
C PHE A 359 -1.50 -13.49 5.65
N GLY A 360 -1.78 -14.37 6.61
CA GLY A 360 -3.07 -15.04 6.71
C GLY A 360 -3.22 -16.17 5.69
N GLU A 361 -2.19 -17.00 5.54
CA GLU A 361 -2.17 -18.11 4.59
C GLU A 361 -3.35 -19.04 4.76
N GLY A 362 -3.78 -19.29 6.01
CA GLY A 362 -4.95 -20.07 6.32
C GLY A 362 -6.27 -19.41 5.91
N ASN A 363 -6.28 -18.13 5.63
CA ASN A 363 -7.45 -17.35 5.22
C ASN A 363 -7.55 -17.17 3.69
N PHE A 364 -6.47 -17.42 2.93
CA PHE A 364 -6.44 -17.16 1.48
C PHE A 364 -7.62 -17.77 0.74
N LYS A 365 -7.96 -19.02 1.04
CA LYS A 365 -9.09 -19.68 0.39
C LYS A 365 -10.41 -18.95 0.66
N ALA A 366 -10.67 -18.56 1.90
CA ALA A 366 -11.90 -17.87 2.29
C ALA A 366 -12.00 -16.49 1.67
N LEU A 367 -10.91 -15.72 1.68
CA LEU A 367 -10.81 -14.44 1.02
C LEU A 367 -11.09 -14.56 -0.49
N PHE A 368 -10.45 -15.52 -1.16
CA PHE A 368 -10.65 -15.75 -2.60
C PHE A 368 -12.09 -16.09 -2.93
N GLU A 369 -12.71 -17.01 -2.16
CA GLU A 369 -14.12 -17.34 -2.34
C GLU A 369 -15.05 -16.16 -2.08
N ALA A 370 -14.69 -15.23 -1.15
CA ALA A 370 -15.43 -14.00 -0.93
C ALA A 370 -15.33 -13.05 -2.14
N ILE A 371 -14.13 -12.87 -2.68
CA ILE A 371 -13.91 -12.04 -3.87
C ILE A 371 -14.59 -12.67 -5.11
N GLU A 372 -14.51 -13.98 -5.28
CA GLU A 372 -15.22 -14.69 -6.37
C GLU A 372 -16.73 -14.51 -6.29
N ARG A 373 -17.33 -14.48 -5.10
CA ARG A 373 -18.75 -14.13 -4.93
C ARG A 373 -19.06 -12.72 -5.44
N GLU A 374 -18.18 -11.76 -5.15
CA GLU A 374 -18.33 -10.40 -5.67
C GLU A 374 -18.15 -10.33 -7.20
N GLN A 375 -17.18 -11.08 -7.76
CA GLN A 375 -17.02 -11.19 -9.22
C GLN A 375 -18.29 -11.77 -9.88
N ALA A 376 -18.87 -12.81 -9.28
CA ALA A 376 -20.12 -13.40 -9.76
C ALA A 376 -21.29 -12.42 -9.73
N ARG A 377 -21.42 -11.59 -8.67
CA ARG A 377 -22.44 -10.53 -8.59
C ARG A 377 -22.29 -9.48 -9.71
N ARG A 378 -21.05 -9.21 -10.14
CA ARG A 378 -20.75 -8.32 -11.25
C ARG A 378 -20.82 -9.00 -12.62
N GLY A 379 -21.01 -10.32 -12.69
CA GLY A 379 -21.03 -11.09 -13.93
C GLY A 379 -19.64 -11.32 -14.56
N ASN A 380 -18.58 -11.26 -13.77
CA ASN A 380 -17.19 -11.38 -14.22
C ASN A 380 -16.53 -12.73 -13.85
N LEU A 381 -17.24 -13.64 -13.18
CA LEU A 381 -16.71 -14.96 -12.79
C LEU A 381 -17.11 -16.06 -13.79
#